data_84ea4791d04bdf6b894022d863b1be33
#
_entry.id   84ea4791d04bdf6b894022d863b1be33
#
_cell.length_a   1.000
_cell.length_b   1.000
_cell.length_c   1.000
_cell.angle_alpha   90.00
_cell.angle_beta   90.00
_cell.angle_gamma   90.00
#
_symmetry.space_group_name_H-M   'P 1'
#
loop_
_entity.id
_entity.type
_entity.pdbx_description
1 polymer ?
#
loop_
_entity_poly.entity_id
_entity_poly.type
_entity_poly.pdbx_seq_one_letter_code
_entity_poly.pdbx_strand_id
1 'polypeptide(L)'
;MAKLKDMKLDILAFGAHPDDVELGCSGTIAKEISLGKKVGIIDLTRGELGTRGTVEIRNTEATKAAEILGVSVRENLDMRDGFFVNDETHQLEIIKMIRKYQPEIVLCNAIQDRHIDHGKGSKLVSDACFLSGLIQIKTEINGEAQRPWRPKVVYHYIQWQTIEPDFVVDISQFIDMKMKAVQAYSSQFYDPKSNEPVTPIASKNFLESIQYRAKDLGRLVGVEYAEGFTVERYVTVNSLGDLK
;
A
#
# COMPACT_ATOMS: atom_id res chain seq x y z
N MET A 1 15.55 -25.44 -12.43
CA MET A 1 14.94 -24.33 -11.69
C MET A 1 15.24 -23.06 -12.45
N ALA A 2 14.25 -22.40 -13.05
CA ALA A 2 14.44 -21.11 -13.71
C ALA A 2 14.88 -20.11 -12.63
N LYS A 3 16.02 -19.43 -12.82
CA LYS A 3 16.42 -18.28 -12.02
C LYS A 3 15.21 -17.35 -11.98
N LEU A 4 14.72 -17.01 -10.79
CA LEU A 4 13.86 -15.85 -10.59
C LEU A 4 14.69 -14.65 -11.08
N LYS A 5 14.52 -14.34 -12.35
CA LYS A 5 15.18 -13.23 -13.01
C LYS A 5 14.72 -11.98 -12.28
N ASP A 6 15.65 -11.12 -11.88
CA ASP A 6 15.43 -9.85 -11.19
C ASP A 6 14.18 -9.13 -11.71
N MET A 7 13.05 -9.32 -11.02
CA MET A 7 11.80 -8.65 -11.38
C MET A 7 11.88 -7.22 -10.86
N LYS A 8 12.31 -6.30 -11.72
CA LYS A 8 12.24 -4.87 -11.38
C LYS A 8 10.79 -4.40 -11.45
N LEU A 9 10.36 -3.69 -10.41
CA LEU A 9 9.06 -3.03 -10.34
C LEU A 9 9.22 -1.52 -10.52
N ASP A 10 8.19 -0.87 -11.04
CA ASP A 10 8.13 0.60 -11.08
C ASP A 10 7.67 1.15 -9.73
N ILE A 11 6.69 0.48 -9.12
CA ILE A 11 6.06 0.89 -7.86
C ILE A 11 6.03 -0.31 -6.90
N LEU A 12 6.36 -0.06 -5.63
CA LEU A 12 6.20 -1.02 -4.54
C LEU A 12 5.35 -0.38 -3.44
N ALA A 13 4.18 -0.95 -3.19
CA ALA A 13 3.26 -0.48 -2.16
C ALA A 13 3.39 -1.35 -0.90
N PHE A 14 3.51 -0.70 0.27
CA PHE A 14 3.54 -1.36 1.56
C PHE A 14 2.25 -1.07 2.33
N GLY A 15 1.65 -2.09 2.92
CA GLY A 15 0.55 -1.99 3.87
C GLY A 15 0.94 -2.59 5.21
N ALA A 16 0.54 -1.98 6.33
CA ALA A 16 0.71 -2.59 7.65
C ALA A 16 -0.04 -3.92 7.72
N HIS A 17 -1.25 -3.96 7.14
CA HIS A 17 -2.11 -5.15 7.07
C HIS A 17 -2.54 -5.43 5.63
N PRO A 18 -2.90 -6.69 5.32
CA PRO A 18 -3.61 -7.01 4.09
C PRO A 18 -4.97 -6.29 4.08
N ASP A 19 -5.22 -5.40 3.16
CA ASP A 19 -6.34 -4.50 2.89
C ASP A 19 -5.97 -2.99 2.91
N ASP A 20 -4.90 -2.58 3.56
CA ASP A 20 -4.50 -1.18 3.68
C ASP A 20 -4.26 -0.52 2.32
N VAL A 21 -3.51 -1.20 1.45
CA VAL A 21 -3.19 -0.72 0.11
C VAL A 21 -4.45 -0.59 -0.74
N GLU A 22 -5.37 -1.56 -0.61
CA GLU A 22 -6.65 -1.52 -1.31
C GLU A 22 -7.50 -0.34 -0.85
N LEU A 23 -7.56 -0.10 0.44
CA LEU A 23 -8.28 1.03 1.02
C LEU A 23 -7.67 2.38 0.63
N GLY A 24 -6.34 2.48 0.70
CA GLY A 24 -5.63 3.74 0.57
C GLY A 24 -5.40 4.18 -0.88
N CYS A 25 -4.92 3.27 -1.75
CA CYS A 25 -4.39 3.67 -3.06
C CYS A 25 -4.61 2.69 -4.22
N SER A 26 -5.55 1.74 -4.10
CA SER A 26 -5.73 0.74 -5.16
C SER A 26 -6.30 1.30 -6.47
N GLY A 27 -7.01 2.41 -6.45
CA GLY A 27 -7.43 3.11 -7.67
C GLY A 27 -6.23 3.66 -8.44
N THR A 28 -5.28 4.26 -7.72
CA THR A 28 -4.01 4.71 -8.28
C THR A 28 -3.19 3.54 -8.82
N ILE A 29 -3.09 2.43 -8.07
CA ILE A 29 -2.40 1.22 -8.53
C ILE A 29 -3.01 0.70 -9.82
N ALA A 30 -4.33 0.58 -9.91
CA ALA A 30 -5.03 0.12 -11.10
C ALA A 30 -4.75 1.04 -12.30
N LYS A 31 -4.73 2.37 -12.09
CA LYS A 31 -4.37 3.35 -13.11
C LYS A 31 -2.93 3.17 -13.58
N GLU A 32 -1.96 3.07 -12.67
CA GLU A 32 -0.55 2.91 -13.03
C GLU A 32 -0.30 1.59 -13.78
N ILE A 33 -0.97 0.51 -13.41
CA ILE A 33 -0.92 -0.76 -14.16
C ILE A 33 -1.51 -0.59 -15.57
N SER A 34 -2.61 0.14 -15.72
CA SER A 34 -3.20 0.43 -17.04
C SER A 34 -2.26 1.23 -17.95
N LEU A 35 -1.35 2.01 -17.35
CA LEU A 35 -0.29 2.76 -18.04
C LEU A 35 0.97 1.90 -18.31
N GLY A 36 0.90 0.60 -18.04
CA GLY A 36 1.98 -0.37 -18.31
C GLY A 36 3.03 -0.47 -17.19
N LYS A 37 2.80 0.12 -16.02
CA LYS A 37 3.70 0.01 -14.88
C LYS A 37 3.60 -1.35 -14.19
N LYS A 38 4.71 -1.85 -13.70
CA LYS A 38 4.79 -3.05 -12.86
C LYS A 38 4.69 -2.64 -11.40
N VAL A 39 3.65 -3.11 -10.73
CA VAL A 39 3.38 -2.79 -9.32
C VAL A 39 3.45 -4.06 -8.48
N GLY A 40 4.03 -3.96 -7.29
CA GLY A 40 4.00 -5.00 -6.26
C GLY A 40 3.40 -4.49 -4.96
N ILE A 41 2.91 -5.41 -4.14
CA ILE A 41 2.38 -5.13 -2.80
C ILE A 41 3.16 -5.97 -1.79
N ILE A 42 3.54 -5.34 -0.68
CA ILE A 42 4.13 -5.98 0.50
C ILE A 42 3.26 -5.67 1.72
N ASP A 43 2.70 -6.70 2.32
CA ASP A 43 2.02 -6.59 3.60
C ASP A 43 3.05 -6.79 4.73
N LEU A 44 3.10 -5.90 5.72
CA LEU A 44 4.05 -6.03 6.83
C LEU A 44 3.65 -7.16 7.79
N THR A 45 2.35 -7.27 8.09
CA THR A 45 1.79 -8.29 9.00
C THR A 45 0.78 -9.17 8.28
N ARG A 46 0.30 -10.21 8.93
CA ARG A 46 -0.82 -11.02 8.46
C ARG A 46 -2.18 -10.50 8.93
N GLY A 47 -2.21 -9.44 9.74
CA GLY A 47 -3.41 -8.96 10.42
C GLY A 47 -3.97 -9.99 11.40
N GLU A 48 -3.09 -10.76 12.06
CA GLU A 48 -3.46 -11.92 12.90
C GLU A 48 -4.16 -11.55 14.21
N LEU A 49 -4.11 -10.29 14.61
CA LEU A 49 -4.88 -9.77 15.74
C LEU A 49 -6.25 -9.21 15.34
N GLY A 50 -6.59 -9.30 14.05
CA GLY A 50 -7.91 -8.86 13.55
C GLY A 50 -9.05 -9.63 14.23
N THR A 51 -10.13 -8.92 14.55
CA THR A 51 -11.32 -9.49 15.21
C THR A 51 -12.07 -10.46 14.30
N ARG A 52 -11.97 -10.30 12.98
CA ARG A 52 -12.75 -11.03 11.96
C ARG A 52 -11.85 -11.82 11.04
N GLY A 53 -12.38 -12.96 10.57
CA GLY A 53 -11.66 -13.87 9.70
C GLY A 53 -10.50 -14.59 10.40
N THR A 54 -9.70 -15.30 9.60
CA THR A 54 -8.44 -15.94 10.04
C THR A 54 -7.30 -15.49 9.13
N VAL A 55 -6.06 -15.79 9.51
CA VAL A 55 -4.87 -15.53 8.67
C VAL A 55 -5.00 -16.17 7.30
N GLU A 56 -5.52 -17.41 7.22
CA GLU A 56 -5.68 -18.15 5.98
C GLU A 56 -6.75 -17.52 5.08
N ILE A 57 -7.88 -17.07 5.66
CA ILE A 57 -8.93 -16.35 4.95
C ILE A 57 -8.37 -15.05 4.40
N ARG A 58 -7.71 -14.23 5.23
CA ARG A 58 -7.12 -12.96 4.80
C ARG A 58 -6.06 -13.13 3.71
N ASN A 59 -5.25 -14.18 3.78
CA ASN A 59 -4.28 -14.48 2.72
C ASN A 59 -4.97 -14.83 1.39
N THR A 60 -6.07 -15.59 1.45
CA THR A 60 -6.88 -15.90 0.26
C THR A 60 -7.52 -14.64 -0.33
N GLU A 61 -8.06 -13.77 0.53
CA GLU A 61 -8.66 -12.50 0.14
C GLU A 61 -7.61 -11.55 -0.47
N ALA A 62 -6.42 -11.46 0.13
CA ALA A 62 -5.29 -10.69 -0.38
C ALA A 62 -4.84 -11.17 -1.77
N THR A 63 -4.78 -12.49 -1.98
CA THR A 63 -4.46 -13.08 -3.28
C THR A 63 -5.50 -12.67 -4.32
N LYS A 64 -6.78 -12.78 -3.98
CA LYS A 64 -7.88 -12.38 -4.87
C LYS A 64 -7.86 -10.88 -5.19
N ALA A 65 -7.58 -10.03 -4.21
CA ALA A 65 -7.43 -8.59 -4.43
C ALA A 65 -6.27 -8.28 -5.37
N ALA A 66 -5.13 -8.97 -5.19
CA ALA A 66 -3.97 -8.86 -6.07
C ALA A 66 -4.29 -9.25 -7.53
N GLU A 67 -5.05 -10.33 -7.73
CA GLU A 67 -5.54 -10.77 -9.06
C GLU A 67 -6.47 -9.72 -9.69
N ILE A 68 -7.42 -9.17 -8.91
CA ILE A 68 -8.35 -8.12 -9.39
C ILE A 68 -7.59 -6.89 -9.86
N LEU A 69 -6.57 -6.45 -9.11
CA LEU A 69 -5.75 -5.29 -9.46
C LEU A 69 -4.75 -5.57 -10.58
N GLY A 70 -4.36 -6.83 -10.77
CA GLY A 70 -3.34 -7.22 -11.74
C GLY A 70 -1.91 -6.89 -11.28
N VAL A 71 -1.65 -6.84 -9.97
CA VAL A 71 -0.30 -6.59 -9.45
C VAL A 71 0.65 -7.74 -9.80
N SER A 72 1.91 -7.42 -10.04
CA SER A 72 2.92 -8.37 -10.49
C SER A 72 3.37 -9.33 -9.39
N VAL A 73 3.30 -8.89 -8.13
CA VAL A 73 3.70 -9.66 -6.95
C VAL A 73 2.98 -9.16 -5.71
N ARG A 74 2.69 -10.08 -4.79
CA ARG A 74 2.30 -9.76 -3.41
C ARG A 74 3.05 -10.68 -2.47
N GLU A 75 3.70 -10.11 -1.45
CA GLU A 75 4.41 -10.84 -0.40
C GLU A 75 4.00 -10.32 0.97
N ASN A 76 4.25 -11.15 2.01
CA ASN A 76 4.02 -10.78 3.40
C ASN A 76 5.32 -10.96 4.19
N LEU A 77 5.64 -10.02 5.07
CA LEU A 77 6.87 -10.05 5.88
C LEU A 77 6.70 -10.73 7.24
N ASP A 78 5.50 -11.20 7.55
CA ASP A 78 5.19 -11.93 8.78
C ASP A 78 5.60 -11.19 10.07
N MET A 79 5.65 -9.86 10.03
CA MET A 79 5.89 -9.05 11.22
C MET A 79 4.69 -9.20 12.17
N ARG A 80 4.94 -9.08 13.47
CA ARG A 80 3.88 -9.26 14.47
C ARG A 80 2.90 -8.09 14.44
N ASP A 81 1.64 -8.36 14.13
CA ASP A 81 0.54 -7.40 14.11
C ASP A 81 0.43 -6.67 15.46
N GLY A 82 0.26 -5.34 15.44
CA GLY A 82 0.18 -4.49 16.63
C GLY A 82 1.51 -4.26 17.35
N PHE A 83 2.52 -5.11 17.15
CA PHE A 83 3.75 -5.14 17.95
C PHE A 83 5.04 -4.97 17.17
N PHE A 84 5.02 -4.89 15.85
CA PHE A 84 6.23 -4.53 15.11
C PHE A 84 6.68 -3.10 15.46
N VAL A 85 7.96 -2.86 15.39
CA VAL A 85 8.58 -1.58 15.76
C VAL A 85 9.56 -1.12 14.68
N ASN A 86 9.88 0.17 14.69
CA ASN A 86 10.87 0.72 13.79
C ASN A 86 12.28 0.52 14.38
N ASP A 87 12.84 -0.66 14.15
CA ASP A 87 14.19 -1.04 14.55
C ASP A 87 14.98 -1.65 13.39
N GLU A 88 16.25 -1.94 13.64
CA GLU A 88 17.16 -2.48 12.63
C GLU A 88 16.64 -3.79 12.00
N THR A 89 16.09 -4.69 12.82
CA THR A 89 15.60 -5.99 12.35
C THR A 89 14.48 -5.84 11.34
N HIS A 90 13.44 -5.04 11.67
CA HIS A 90 12.32 -4.82 10.78
C HIS A 90 12.71 -3.98 9.55
N GLN A 91 13.59 -2.98 9.73
CA GLN A 91 14.12 -2.19 8.61
C GLN A 91 14.87 -3.07 7.61
N LEU A 92 15.69 -4.02 8.07
CA LEU A 92 16.43 -4.92 7.18
C LEU A 92 15.51 -5.79 6.33
N GLU A 93 14.37 -6.25 6.86
CA GLU A 93 13.40 -7.02 6.05
C GLU A 93 12.80 -6.16 4.93
N ILE A 94 12.45 -4.91 5.21
CA ILE A 94 11.96 -3.97 4.18
C ILE A 94 13.06 -3.62 3.17
N ILE A 95 14.29 -3.38 3.63
CA ILE A 95 15.44 -3.12 2.78
C ILE A 95 15.67 -4.26 1.79
N LYS A 96 15.52 -5.51 2.23
CA LYS A 96 15.62 -6.69 1.35
C LYS A 96 14.60 -6.62 0.23
N MET A 97 13.35 -6.25 0.51
CA MET A 97 12.29 -6.13 -0.51
C MET A 97 12.56 -4.98 -1.48
N ILE A 98 12.95 -3.82 -0.96
CA ILE A 98 13.31 -2.67 -1.81
C ILE A 98 14.46 -3.02 -2.76
N ARG A 99 15.50 -3.69 -2.27
CA ARG A 99 16.65 -4.13 -3.09
C ARG A 99 16.33 -5.27 -4.04
N LYS A 100 15.38 -6.14 -3.67
CA LYS A 100 14.91 -7.24 -4.52
C LYS A 100 14.15 -6.69 -5.73
N TYR A 101 13.24 -5.75 -5.51
CA TYR A 101 12.33 -5.25 -6.53
C TYR A 101 12.76 -3.93 -7.18
N GLN A 102 13.69 -3.22 -6.60
CA GLN A 102 14.28 -1.98 -7.12
C GLN A 102 13.25 -0.95 -7.62
N PRO A 103 12.21 -0.62 -6.82
CA PRO A 103 11.17 0.30 -7.26
C PRO A 103 11.69 1.73 -7.40
N GLU A 104 11.13 2.48 -8.37
CA GLU A 104 11.36 3.92 -8.47
C GLU A 104 10.49 4.69 -7.47
N ILE A 105 9.28 4.20 -7.22
CA ILE A 105 8.29 4.79 -6.32
C ILE A 105 7.92 3.79 -5.23
N VAL A 106 7.88 4.26 -3.99
CA VAL A 106 7.31 3.52 -2.86
C VAL A 106 6.03 4.21 -2.41
N LEU A 107 4.97 3.43 -2.21
CA LEU A 107 3.74 3.85 -1.54
C LEU A 107 3.71 3.19 -0.16
N CYS A 108 3.29 3.90 0.87
CA CYS A 108 3.14 3.32 2.21
C CYS A 108 2.00 3.98 2.98
N ASN A 109 1.70 3.43 4.15
CA ASN A 109 0.60 3.89 5.00
C ASN A 109 0.66 5.39 5.30
N ALA A 110 -0.48 5.94 5.69
CA ALA A 110 -0.62 7.31 6.16
C ALA A 110 0.35 7.63 7.30
N ILE A 111 0.91 8.83 7.28
CA ILE A 111 1.83 9.33 8.32
C ILE A 111 1.19 9.36 9.72
N GLN A 112 -0.12 9.50 9.76
CA GLN A 112 -0.96 9.46 10.95
C GLN A 112 -2.31 8.85 10.60
N ASP A 113 -2.80 7.93 11.43
CA ASP A 113 -4.12 7.34 11.25
C ASP A 113 -4.69 6.82 12.57
N ARG A 114 -5.96 6.34 12.53
CA ARG A 114 -6.62 5.73 13.69
C ARG A 114 -5.88 4.49 14.19
N HIS A 115 -5.43 3.62 13.27
CA HIS A 115 -4.70 2.41 13.64
C HIS A 115 -3.24 2.75 13.93
N ILE A 116 -2.75 2.30 15.10
CA ILE A 116 -1.39 2.61 15.55
C ILE A 116 -0.31 2.09 14.60
N ASP A 117 -0.57 0.99 13.91
CA ASP A 117 0.40 0.36 13.00
C ASP A 117 0.57 1.13 11.69
N HIS A 118 -0.44 1.94 11.27
CA HIS A 118 -0.31 2.72 10.04
C HIS A 118 0.82 3.75 10.15
N GLY A 119 0.81 4.58 11.21
CA GLY A 119 1.89 5.54 11.43
C GLY A 119 3.25 4.87 11.72
N LYS A 120 3.27 3.73 12.42
CA LYS A 120 4.49 2.95 12.62
C LYS A 120 5.03 2.40 11.29
N GLY A 121 4.17 1.77 10.49
CA GLY A 121 4.53 1.22 9.18
C GLY A 121 5.01 2.30 8.23
N SER A 122 4.30 3.44 8.19
CA SER A 122 4.71 4.63 7.44
C SER A 122 6.15 5.04 7.75
N LYS A 123 6.47 5.24 9.03
CA LYS A 123 7.81 5.65 9.45
C LYS A 123 8.87 4.56 9.21
N LEU A 124 8.54 3.30 9.47
CA LEU A 124 9.44 2.17 9.27
C LEU A 124 9.83 2.02 7.79
N VAL A 125 8.85 2.10 6.87
CA VAL A 125 9.10 2.02 5.42
C VAL A 125 9.90 3.21 4.93
N SER A 126 9.58 4.42 5.38
CA SER A 126 10.32 5.63 5.02
C SER A 126 11.81 5.53 5.41
N ASP A 127 12.10 5.15 6.66
CA ASP A 127 13.48 4.98 7.13
C ASP A 127 14.21 3.90 6.33
N ALA A 128 13.55 2.77 6.07
CA ALA A 128 14.11 1.69 5.26
C ALA A 128 14.41 2.13 3.81
N CYS A 129 13.59 2.99 3.22
CA CYS A 129 13.84 3.57 1.89
C CYS A 129 15.13 4.40 1.86
N PHE A 130 15.40 5.18 2.91
CA PHE A 130 16.67 5.90 3.01
C PHE A 130 17.85 4.93 3.17
N LEU A 131 17.74 3.99 4.11
CA LEU A 131 18.79 3.05 4.46
C LEU A 131 19.12 2.08 3.33
N SER A 132 18.14 1.69 2.49
CA SER A 132 18.32 0.75 1.39
C SER A 132 19.33 1.22 0.34
N GLY A 133 19.56 2.53 0.24
CA GLY A 133 20.57 3.12 -0.63
C GLY A 133 21.99 3.13 -0.05
N LEU A 134 22.17 2.80 1.23
CA LEU A 134 23.48 2.86 1.88
C LEU A 134 24.31 1.61 1.56
N ILE A 135 25.50 1.82 1.00
CA ILE A 135 26.40 0.73 0.56
C ILE A 135 26.95 -0.10 1.73
N GLN A 136 27.02 0.49 2.93
CA GLN A 136 27.53 -0.17 4.12
C GLN A 136 26.53 -1.13 4.75
N ILE A 137 25.24 -0.95 4.53
CA ILE A 137 24.20 -1.91 4.95
C ILE A 137 24.25 -3.11 4.01
N LYS A 138 24.58 -4.29 4.54
CA LYS A 138 24.68 -5.54 3.79
C LYS A 138 23.40 -6.35 3.97
N THR A 139 22.79 -6.75 2.88
CA THR A 139 21.65 -7.67 2.86
C THR A 139 21.90 -8.75 1.84
N GLU A 140 21.26 -9.91 2.06
CA GLU A 140 21.27 -11.03 1.15
C GLU A 140 19.90 -11.70 1.06
N ILE A 141 19.62 -12.35 -0.05
CA ILE A 141 18.47 -13.23 -0.24
C ILE A 141 18.96 -14.52 -0.86
N ASN A 142 18.61 -15.67 -0.24
CA ASN A 142 19.04 -17.00 -0.70
C ASN A 142 20.55 -17.15 -0.86
N GLY A 143 21.35 -16.48 0.00
CA GLY A 143 22.82 -16.50 -0.07
C GLY A 143 23.42 -15.58 -1.14
N GLU A 144 22.61 -14.82 -1.88
CA GLU A 144 23.09 -13.84 -2.86
C GLU A 144 23.05 -12.43 -2.27
N ALA A 145 24.20 -11.74 -2.29
CA ALA A 145 24.31 -10.36 -1.80
C ALA A 145 23.53 -9.39 -2.69
N GLN A 146 22.79 -8.50 -2.05
CA GLN A 146 21.98 -7.50 -2.74
C GLN A 146 22.77 -6.20 -2.97
N ARG A 147 22.57 -5.57 -4.13
CA ARG A 147 23.09 -4.24 -4.43
C ARG A 147 22.26 -3.16 -3.76
N PRO A 148 22.86 -2.05 -3.28
CA PRO A 148 22.12 -0.91 -2.77
C PRO A 148 21.14 -0.38 -3.82
N TRP A 149 19.97 0.00 -3.36
CA TRP A 149 18.96 0.65 -4.19
C TRP A 149 18.19 1.65 -3.32
N ARG A 150 17.98 2.86 -3.83
CA ARG A 150 17.15 3.87 -3.17
C ARG A 150 16.01 4.27 -4.09
N PRO A 151 14.75 4.14 -3.66
CA PRO A 151 13.60 4.69 -4.37
C PRO A 151 13.78 6.21 -4.60
N LYS A 152 13.27 6.72 -5.71
CA LYS A 152 13.34 8.15 -6.02
C LYS A 152 12.40 8.96 -5.13
N VAL A 153 11.22 8.40 -4.84
CA VAL A 153 10.18 9.06 -4.05
C VAL A 153 9.46 8.06 -3.16
N VAL A 154 9.00 8.57 -2.02
CA VAL A 154 8.08 7.87 -1.09
C VAL A 154 6.83 8.72 -0.97
N TYR A 155 5.68 8.12 -1.16
CA TYR A 155 4.37 8.74 -1.00
C TYR A 155 3.56 7.96 0.04
N HIS A 156 2.85 8.69 0.90
CA HIS A 156 2.00 8.10 1.93
C HIS A 156 0.54 8.26 1.53
N TYR A 157 -0.15 7.15 1.32
CA TYR A 157 -1.57 7.18 0.96
C TYR A 157 -2.44 7.48 2.19
N ILE A 158 -3.52 8.23 1.99
CA ILE A 158 -4.45 8.60 3.06
C ILE A 158 -5.50 7.48 3.22
N GLN A 159 -5.72 7.03 4.47
CA GLN A 159 -6.63 5.92 4.79
C GLN A 159 -7.87 6.39 5.57
N TRP A 160 -7.88 6.18 6.90
CA TRP A 160 -9.04 6.43 7.74
C TRP A 160 -9.19 7.91 8.10
N GLN A 161 -8.15 8.50 8.67
CA GLN A 161 -8.19 9.91 9.05
C GLN A 161 -8.10 10.81 7.83
N THR A 162 -8.81 11.93 7.90
CA THR A 162 -8.67 12.98 6.90
C THR A 162 -7.38 13.74 7.18
N ILE A 163 -6.44 13.62 6.28
CA ILE A 163 -5.19 14.40 6.23
C ILE A 163 -5.26 15.22 4.95
N GLU A 164 -4.88 16.49 5.01
CA GLU A 164 -4.78 17.32 3.81
C GLU A 164 -3.71 16.74 2.87
N PRO A 165 -4.07 16.37 1.63
CA PRO A 165 -3.12 15.80 0.69
C PRO A 165 -2.21 16.88 0.11
N ASP A 166 -0.95 16.52 -0.16
CA ASP A 166 -0.04 17.35 -0.94
C ASP A 166 -0.34 17.27 -2.44
N PHE A 167 -0.89 16.14 -2.89
CA PHE A 167 -1.43 15.97 -4.24
C PHE A 167 -2.48 14.87 -4.27
N VAL A 168 -3.25 14.84 -5.34
CA VAL A 168 -4.25 13.79 -5.59
C VAL A 168 -4.06 13.15 -6.96
N VAL A 169 -4.48 11.90 -7.08
CA VAL A 169 -4.50 11.17 -8.36
C VAL A 169 -5.95 10.93 -8.78
N ASP A 170 -6.30 11.36 -9.97
CA ASP A 170 -7.59 11.06 -10.58
C ASP A 170 -7.75 9.54 -10.82
N ILE A 171 -8.72 8.93 -10.17
CA ILE A 171 -9.07 7.52 -10.27
C ILE A 171 -10.49 7.28 -10.81
N SER A 172 -11.08 8.29 -11.47
CA SER A 172 -12.49 8.24 -11.90
C SER A 172 -12.83 6.99 -12.71
N GLN A 173 -11.92 6.53 -13.57
CA GLN A 173 -12.11 5.32 -14.37
C GLN A 173 -11.79 4.02 -13.62
N PHE A 174 -11.25 4.09 -12.40
CA PHE A 174 -10.76 2.95 -11.64
C PHE A 174 -11.49 2.72 -10.32
N ILE A 175 -12.49 3.53 -9.99
CA ILE A 175 -13.25 3.42 -8.73
C ILE A 175 -13.91 2.05 -8.58
N ASP A 176 -14.49 1.50 -9.64
CA ASP A 176 -15.12 0.19 -9.60
C ASP A 176 -14.10 -0.95 -9.34
N MET A 177 -12.90 -0.83 -9.92
CA MET A 177 -11.82 -1.79 -9.67
C MET A 177 -11.34 -1.70 -8.22
N LYS A 178 -11.14 -0.48 -7.70
CA LYS A 178 -10.84 -0.24 -6.29
C LYS A 178 -11.87 -0.90 -5.38
N MET A 179 -13.16 -0.63 -5.61
CA MET A 179 -14.23 -1.20 -4.78
C MET A 179 -14.28 -2.73 -4.84
N LYS A 180 -14.03 -3.33 -6.01
CA LYS A 180 -13.94 -4.79 -6.15
C LYS A 180 -12.76 -5.36 -5.37
N ALA A 181 -11.59 -4.71 -5.40
CA ALA A 181 -10.42 -5.13 -4.66
C ALA A 181 -10.63 -5.03 -3.14
N VAL A 182 -11.24 -3.93 -2.66
CA VAL A 182 -11.63 -3.80 -1.26
C VAL A 182 -12.63 -4.88 -0.84
N GLN A 183 -13.68 -5.10 -1.63
CA GLN A 183 -14.71 -6.10 -1.33
C GLN A 183 -14.23 -7.56 -1.45
N ALA A 184 -13.04 -7.79 -2.00
CA ALA A 184 -12.41 -9.11 -1.94
C ALA A 184 -12.13 -9.57 -0.50
N TYR A 185 -11.94 -8.61 0.43
CA TYR A 185 -11.80 -8.86 1.88
C TYR A 185 -13.16 -8.95 2.56
N SER A 186 -13.97 -9.91 2.14
CA SER A 186 -15.34 -10.12 2.66
C SER A 186 -15.39 -10.43 4.15
N SER A 187 -14.33 -10.98 4.72
CA SER A 187 -14.21 -11.20 6.15
C SER A 187 -14.07 -9.88 6.94
N GLN A 188 -13.49 -8.84 6.35
CA GLN A 188 -13.18 -7.58 7.04
C GLN A 188 -14.27 -6.52 6.86
N PHE A 189 -14.81 -6.39 5.65
CA PHE A 189 -15.76 -5.34 5.32
C PHE A 189 -17.22 -5.78 5.43
N TYR A 190 -18.13 -4.85 5.15
CA TYR A 190 -19.55 -5.09 5.24
C TYR A 190 -20.01 -6.20 4.32
N ASP A 191 -20.55 -7.25 4.91
CA ASP A 191 -21.33 -8.30 4.27
C ASP A 191 -22.63 -8.49 5.06
N PRO A 192 -23.82 -8.26 4.46
CA PRO A 192 -25.11 -8.41 5.15
C PRO A 192 -25.42 -9.85 5.59
N LYS A 193 -24.66 -10.84 5.08
CA LYS A 193 -24.81 -12.26 5.43
C LYS A 193 -23.80 -12.71 6.49
N SER A 194 -22.86 -11.86 6.89
CA SER A 194 -21.83 -12.20 7.87
C SER A 194 -22.42 -12.28 9.29
N ASN A 195 -22.05 -13.35 10.01
CA ASN A 195 -22.32 -13.51 11.44
C ASN A 195 -21.11 -13.14 12.32
N GLU A 196 -20.07 -12.62 11.73
CA GLU A 196 -18.85 -12.18 12.41
C GLU A 196 -19.11 -10.96 13.31
N PRO A 197 -18.31 -10.72 14.35
CA PRO A 197 -18.46 -9.56 15.22
C PRO A 197 -18.45 -8.24 14.43
N VAL A 198 -19.20 -7.26 14.90
CA VAL A 198 -19.22 -5.92 14.27
C VAL A 198 -17.93 -5.19 14.63
N THR A 199 -17.24 -4.68 13.61
CA THR A 199 -16.08 -3.80 13.75
C THR A 199 -16.35 -2.45 13.06
N PRO A 200 -15.60 -1.40 13.37
CA PRO A 200 -15.79 -0.10 12.71
C PRO A 200 -15.72 -0.17 11.18
N ILE A 201 -14.81 -1.01 10.63
CA ILE A 201 -14.64 -1.16 9.17
C ILE A 201 -15.66 -2.13 8.54
N ALA A 202 -16.34 -2.95 9.34
CA ALA A 202 -17.37 -3.88 8.85
C ALA A 202 -18.76 -3.24 8.69
N SER A 203 -18.90 -1.94 8.91
CA SER A 203 -20.16 -1.24 8.74
C SER A 203 -20.40 -0.87 7.27
N LYS A 204 -21.67 -0.83 6.87
CA LYS A 204 -22.08 -0.36 5.54
C LYS A 204 -21.61 1.09 5.30
N ASN A 205 -21.76 1.94 6.32
CA ASN A 205 -21.34 3.34 6.27
C ASN A 205 -19.82 3.48 5.99
N PHE A 206 -18.99 2.62 6.60
CA PHE A 206 -17.56 2.62 6.30
C PHE A 206 -17.27 2.25 4.85
N LEU A 207 -17.90 1.19 4.35
CA LEU A 207 -17.72 0.77 2.95
C LEU A 207 -18.13 1.87 1.96
N GLU A 208 -19.26 2.55 2.23
CA GLU A 208 -19.72 3.70 1.45
C GLU A 208 -18.77 4.90 1.58
N SER A 209 -18.16 5.09 2.76
CA SER A 209 -17.25 6.21 3.02
C SER A 209 -16.00 6.19 2.13
N ILE A 210 -15.59 5.04 1.64
CA ILE A 210 -14.45 4.93 0.72
C ILE A 210 -14.73 5.72 -0.57
N GLN A 211 -15.93 5.56 -1.13
CA GLN A 211 -16.36 6.31 -2.32
C GLN A 211 -16.60 7.80 -1.99
N TYR A 212 -17.18 8.12 -0.84
CA TYR A 212 -17.43 9.52 -0.46
C TYR A 212 -16.15 10.32 -0.33
N ARG A 213 -15.11 9.76 0.28
CA ARG A 213 -13.80 10.40 0.39
C ARG A 213 -13.15 10.60 -0.99
N ALA A 214 -13.17 9.57 -1.83
CA ALA A 214 -12.63 9.67 -3.17
C ALA A 214 -13.39 10.72 -4.01
N LYS A 215 -14.72 10.80 -3.83
CA LYS A 215 -15.57 11.77 -4.50
C LYS A 215 -15.34 13.19 -4.00
N ASP A 216 -15.15 13.37 -2.69
CA ASP A 216 -14.86 14.69 -2.11
C ASP A 216 -13.51 15.23 -2.60
N LEU A 217 -12.46 14.41 -2.59
CA LEU A 217 -11.16 14.79 -3.16
C LEU A 217 -11.26 15.09 -4.65
N GLY A 218 -12.00 14.27 -5.41
CA GLY A 218 -12.22 14.50 -6.84
C GLY A 218 -12.90 15.84 -7.12
N ARG A 219 -13.94 16.16 -6.35
CA ARG A 219 -14.68 17.42 -6.45
C ARG A 219 -13.77 18.66 -6.31
N LEU A 220 -12.77 18.58 -5.42
CA LEU A 220 -11.85 19.70 -5.16
C LEU A 220 -10.94 20.02 -6.37
N VAL A 221 -10.70 19.04 -7.24
CA VAL A 221 -9.81 19.17 -8.40
C VAL A 221 -10.54 18.99 -9.74
N GLY A 222 -11.88 18.93 -9.71
CA GLY A 222 -12.69 18.90 -10.95
C GLY A 222 -12.74 17.55 -11.66
N VAL A 223 -12.49 16.43 -10.91
CA VAL A 223 -12.68 15.05 -11.42
C VAL A 223 -13.72 14.33 -10.58
N GLU A 224 -14.17 13.14 -11.01
CA GLU A 224 -15.24 12.44 -10.29
C GLU A 224 -14.74 11.79 -9.01
N TYR A 225 -13.58 11.12 -9.05
CA TYR A 225 -12.97 10.44 -7.90
C TYR A 225 -11.46 10.65 -7.90
N ALA A 226 -10.87 10.87 -6.73
CA ALA A 226 -9.43 10.97 -6.54
C ALA A 226 -8.96 10.27 -5.26
N GLU A 227 -7.70 9.86 -5.25
CA GLU A 227 -6.97 9.39 -4.07
C GLU A 227 -5.90 10.40 -3.68
N GLY A 228 -5.75 10.64 -2.38
CA GLY A 228 -4.84 11.63 -1.82
C GLY A 228 -3.56 11.04 -1.26
N PHE A 229 -2.47 11.78 -1.39
CA PHE A 229 -1.15 11.41 -0.93
C PHE A 229 -0.45 12.57 -0.22
N THR A 230 0.34 12.24 0.81
CA THR A 230 1.31 13.16 1.38
C THR A 230 2.73 12.80 0.96
N VAL A 231 3.64 13.79 0.97
CA VAL A 231 5.00 13.66 0.45
C VAL A 231 6.04 13.98 1.52
N GLU A 232 7.24 13.42 1.37
CA GLU A 232 8.40 13.73 2.24
C GLU A 232 9.27 14.86 1.69
N ARG A 233 9.04 15.27 0.45
CA ARG A 233 9.75 16.38 -0.20
C ARG A 233 8.85 17.04 -1.24
N TYR A 234 9.16 18.25 -1.60
CA TYR A 234 8.42 18.97 -2.64
C TYR A 234 8.32 18.19 -3.94
N VAL A 235 7.11 18.16 -4.52
CA VAL A 235 6.88 17.60 -5.85
C VAL A 235 7.52 18.51 -6.88
N THR A 236 8.34 17.94 -7.75
CA THR A 236 8.97 18.67 -8.85
C THR A 236 8.25 18.34 -10.15
N VAL A 237 7.89 19.35 -10.90
CA VAL A 237 7.30 19.25 -12.24
C VAL A 237 8.24 19.89 -13.26
N ASN A 238 8.22 19.43 -14.50
CA ASN A 238 9.04 20.02 -15.57
C ASN A 238 8.43 21.32 -16.13
N SER A 239 7.11 21.44 -16.03
CA SER A 239 6.37 22.61 -16.49
C SER A 239 5.15 22.84 -15.61
N LEU A 240 4.68 24.10 -15.51
CA LEU A 240 3.40 24.41 -14.85
C LEU A 240 2.23 23.72 -15.53
N GLY A 241 2.34 23.39 -16.81
CA GLY A 241 1.34 22.62 -17.54
C GLY A 241 1.24 21.13 -17.14
N ASP A 242 2.19 20.59 -16.36
CA ASP A 242 2.12 19.25 -15.80
C ASP A 242 1.14 19.20 -14.60
N LEU A 243 0.83 20.36 -14.01
CA LEU A 243 -0.22 20.51 -13.00
C LEU A 243 -1.59 20.70 -13.70
N LYS A 244 -2.59 20.01 -13.22
CA LYS A 244 -3.96 20.11 -13.74
C LYS A 244 -4.87 20.83 -12.75
#